data_293981ab9b9892e0f7ec5f2ba2e2758b
#
_entry.id   293981ab9b9892e0f7ec5f2ba2e2758b
#
_cell.length_a   1.000
_cell.length_b   1.000
_cell.length_c   1.000
_cell.angle_alpha   90.00
_cell.angle_beta   90.00
_cell.angle_gamma   90.00
#
_symmetry.space_group_name_H-M   'P 1'
#
loop_
_entity.id
_entity.type
_entity.pdbx_description
1 polymer ?
#
loop_
_entity_poly.entity_id
_entity_poly.type
_entity_poly.pdbx_seq_one_letter_code
_entity_poly.pdbx_strand_id
1 'polypeptide(L)'
;MSCTSLPPAPPSLSPFPPLGTLSPAARAQVIQSRTTGLQTLTAVLAVSYTLGRHRGTFDMIVNYAAPGSVRFTALKDMLLSTQVLFDLLFTGETYHLLVRDDKGEQISQGTVRQFAQAYPTFRTFFVVGEAFFLPGFDGQGQPPRFNAAGSRLITRLRSGVRARWLSRPDTLEITQACLTWQTEEEIVPLRLRYEDYRHVEAYYIPYRVTVRDRRLGFTAQSVVKSVEINAPLAPGAFDFMP
;
A
#
# COMPACT_ATOMS: atom_id res chain seq x y z
N MET A 1 35.32 11.27 11.97
CA MET A 1 33.90 10.93 11.68
C MET A 1 33.90 9.54 11.09
N SER A 2 33.53 8.52 11.90
CA SER A 2 33.55 7.12 11.48
C SER A 2 32.22 6.76 10.86
N CYS A 3 32.23 6.39 9.57
CA CYS A 3 31.07 5.80 8.91
C CYS A 3 30.83 4.41 9.50
N THR A 4 29.82 4.26 10.32
CA THR A 4 29.34 2.96 10.78
C THR A 4 28.60 2.32 9.62
N SER A 5 29.19 1.29 9.01
CA SER A 5 28.52 0.44 8.02
C SER A 5 27.34 -0.28 8.68
N LEU A 6 26.16 -0.19 8.06
CA LEU A 6 24.99 -0.98 8.45
C LEU A 6 25.37 -2.47 8.46
N PRO A 7 24.91 -3.23 9.47
CA PRO A 7 25.16 -4.66 9.51
C PRO A 7 24.54 -5.34 8.26
N PRO A 8 25.19 -6.38 7.72
CA PRO A 8 24.66 -7.14 6.61
C PRO A 8 23.30 -7.73 6.99
N ALA A 9 22.34 -7.66 6.05
CA ALA A 9 21.04 -8.25 6.24
C ALA A 9 21.18 -9.74 6.58
N PRO A 10 20.44 -10.25 7.59
CA PRO A 10 20.49 -11.66 7.93
C PRO A 10 20.07 -12.49 6.71
N PRO A 11 20.69 -13.68 6.51
CA PRO A 11 20.31 -14.58 5.42
C PRO A 11 18.83 -14.93 5.58
N SER A 12 18.05 -14.75 4.50
CA SER A 12 16.64 -15.10 4.48
C SER A 12 16.52 -16.61 4.51
N LEU A 13 16.42 -17.18 5.71
CA LEU A 13 15.96 -18.54 5.88
C LEU A 13 14.45 -18.53 5.59
N SER A 14 14.07 -18.92 4.37
CA SER A 14 12.66 -19.14 4.04
C SER A 14 12.16 -20.30 4.91
N PRO A 15 11.22 -20.07 5.85
CA PRO A 15 10.65 -21.14 6.66
C PRO A 15 9.67 -22.02 5.87
N PHE A 16 9.57 -21.81 4.57
CA PHE A 16 8.61 -22.49 3.71
C PHE A 16 9.27 -23.64 2.94
N PRO A 17 8.56 -24.80 2.78
CA PRO A 17 9.01 -25.88 1.92
C PRO A 17 9.23 -25.37 0.49
N PRO A 18 10.06 -26.07 -0.33
CA PRO A 18 10.30 -25.65 -1.71
C PRO A 18 8.98 -25.54 -2.46
N LEU A 19 8.61 -24.32 -2.77
CA LEU A 19 7.27 -23.93 -3.26
C LEU A 19 7.01 -24.39 -4.69
N GLY A 20 8.03 -24.91 -5.37
CA GLY A 20 7.93 -25.39 -6.75
C GLY A 20 6.92 -26.54 -6.96
N THR A 21 6.63 -27.28 -5.90
CA THR A 21 5.71 -28.45 -5.93
C THR A 21 4.28 -28.12 -5.50
N LEU A 22 4.02 -26.91 -5.01
CA LEU A 22 2.69 -26.54 -4.52
C LEU A 22 1.69 -26.32 -5.67
N SER A 23 0.48 -26.83 -5.47
CA SER A 23 -0.64 -26.54 -6.37
C SER A 23 -0.99 -25.03 -6.35
N PRO A 24 -1.66 -24.51 -7.40
CA PRO A 24 -2.10 -23.12 -7.42
C PRO A 24 -2.95 -22.71 -6.21
N ALA A 25 -3.80 -23.61 -5.70
CA ALA A 25 -4.61 -23.38 -4.50
C ALA A 25 -3.74 -23.28 -3.23
N ALA A 26 -2.77 -24.19 -3.06
CA ALA A 26 -1.85 -24.16 -1.93
C ALA A 26 -0.99 -22.89 -1.93
N ARG A 27 -0.54 -22.41 -3.09
CA ARG A 27 0.18 -21.14 -3.21
C ARG A 27 -0.68 -19.93 -2.79
N ALA A 28 -1.96 -19.94 -3.19
CA ALA A 28 -2.90 -18.91 -2.78
C ALA A 28 -3.08 -18.88 -1.26
N GLN A 29 -3.20 -20.04 -0.62
CA GLN A 29 -3.28 -20.18 0.84
C GLN A 29 -2.02 -19.66 1.54
N VAL A 30 -0.82 -19.93 1.02
CA VAL A 30 0.43 -19.39 1.57
C VAL A 30 0.46 -17.87 1.51
N ILE A 31 0.06 -17.25 0.41
CA ILE A 31 0.00 -15.79 0.33
C ILE A 31 -1.05 -15.23 1.31
N GLN A 32 -2.22 -15.86 1.38
CA GLN A 32 -3.28 -15.44 2.28
C GLN A 32 -2.85 -15.56 3.74
N SER A 33 -2.16 -16.64 4.12
CA SER A 33 -1.68 -16.82 5.50
C SER A 33 -0.70 -15.74 5.96
N ARG A 34 0.02 -15.09 5.04
CA ARG A 34 0.96 -14.00 5.35
C ARG A 34 0.27 -12.72 5.84
N THR A 35 -1.02 -12.57 5.58
CA THR A 35 -1.81 -11.43 6.02
C THR A 35 -2.88 -11.82 7.03
N THR A 36 -3.08 -13.13 7.26
CA THR A 36 -4.03 -13.62 8.26
C THR A 36 -3.58 -13.19 9.65
N GLY A 37 -4.50 -12.64 10.43
CA GLY A 37 -4.22 -12.19 11.80
C GLY A 37 -3.67 -10.76 11.89
N LEU A 38 -3.48 -10.06 10.77
CA LEU A 38 -3.16 -8.63 10.80
C LEU A 38 -4.41 -7.85 11.22
N GLN A 39 -4.41 -7.32 12.44
CA GLN A 39 -5.50 -6.53 13.00
C GLN A 39 -5.23 -5.04 12.88
N THR A 40 -4.02 -4.63 13.23
CA THR A 40 -3.59 -3.25 13.16
C THR A 40 -2.21 -3.14 12.53
N LEU A 41 -1.93 -1.99 11.91
CA LEU A 41 -0.61 -1.64 11.44
C LEU A 41 -0.42 -0.13 11.52
N THR A 42 0.72 0.29 12.03
CA THR A 42 1.23 1.65 11.89
C THR A 42 2.55 1.61 11.15
N ALA A 43 2.68 2.39 10.08
CA ALA A 43 3.93 2.52 9.34
C ALA A 43 4.27 3.98 9.10
N VAL A 44 5.56 4.30 9.20
CA VAL A 44 6.11 5.59 8.79
C VAL A 44 6.92 5.37 7.52
N LEU A 45 6.58 6.10 6.48
CA LEU A 45 7.18 5.98 5.15
C LEU A 45 7.85 7.28 4.76
N ALA A 46 9.06 7.22 4.22
CA ALA A 46 9.61 8.31 3.43
C ALA A 46 9.10 8.17 1.99
N VAL A 47 8.43 9.19 1.48
CA VAL A 47 7.87 9.22 0.14
C VAL A 47 8.61 10.26 -0.71
N SER A 48 9.09 9.85 -1.88
CA SER A 48 9.55 10.73 -2.93
C SER A 48 8.65 10.58 -4.16
N TYR A 49 8.31 11.70 -4.81
CA TYR A 49 7.44 11.65 -5.97
C TYR A 49 7.88 12.58 -7.09
N THR A 50 7.41 12.26 -8.29
CA THR A 50 7.49 13.11 -9.49
C THR A 50 6.10 13.11 -10.13
N LEU A 51 5.58 14.31 -10.44
CA LEU A 51 4.33 14.52 -11.17
C LEU A 51 4.59 15.55 -12.27
N GLY A 52 4.73 15.08 -13.48
CA GLY A 52 5.19 15.93 -14.59
C GLY A 52 6.57 16.51 -14.32
N ARG A 53 6.64 17.86 -14.16
CA ARG A 53 7.89 18.58 -13.82
C ARG A 53 8.09 18.80 -12.31
N HIS A 54 7.07 18.53 -11.50
CA HIS A 54 7.11 18.74 -10.06
C HIS A 54 7.74 17.51 -9.37
N ARG A 55 8.62 17.79 -8.43
CA ARG A 55 9.24 16.77 -7.58
C ARG A 55 9.13 17.19 -6.13
N GLY A 56 8.98 16.22 -5.25
CA GLY A 56 8.92 16.48 -3.83
C GLY A 56 9.16 15.26 -2.98
N THR A 57 9.30 15.51 -1.70
CA THR A 57 9.43 14.49 -0.67
C THR A 57 8.55 14.86 0.51
N PHE A 58 8.03 13.87 1.20
CA PHE A 58 7.29 14.02 2.44
C PHE A 58 7.34 12.71 3.23
N ASP A 59 7.06 12.78 4.51
CA ASP A 59 6.83 11.61 5.34
C ASP A 59 5.34 11.27 5.36
N MET A 60 5.02 9.99 5.35
CA MET A 60 3.63 9.52 5.41
C MET A 60 3.47 8.55 6.55
N ILE A 61 2.50 8.82 7.42
CA ILE A 61 2.04 7.86 8.42
C ILE A 61 0.86 7.11 7.82
N VAL A 62 0.91 5.79 7.90
CA VAL A 62 -0.17 4.90 7.51
C VAL A 62 -0.66 4.17 8.74
N ASN A 63 -1.93 4.35 9.10
CA ASN A 63 -2.60 3.57 10.11
C ASN A 63 -3.64 2.68 9.45
N TYR A 64 -3.66 1.42 9.84
CA TYR A 64 -4.65 0.45 9.40
C TYR A 64 -5.29 -0.24 10.59
N ALA A 65 -6.59 -0.50 10.48
CA ALA A 65 -7.32 -1.40 11.37
C ALA A 65 -8.28 -2.29 10.57
N ALA A 66 -8.25 -3.59 10.87
CA ALA A 66 -9.21 -4.54 10.32
C ALA A 66 -10.64 -4.21 10.80
N PRO A 67 -11.67 -4.43 9.98
CA PRO A 67 -11.65 -5.00 8.63
C PRO A 67 -11.61 -3.96 7.49
N GLY A 68 -10.94 -2.84 7.60
CA GLY A 68 -10.79 -1.96 6.45
C GLY A 68 -10.86 -0.47 6.72
N SER A 69 -10.39 -0.02 7.87
CA SER A 69 -10.07 1.38 8.09
C SER A 69 -8.61 1.64 7.77
N VAL A 70 -8.35 2.65 6.93
CA VAL A 70 -6.99 3.06 6.55
C VAL A 70 -6.91 4.58 6.58
N ARG A 71 -5.88 5.12 7.25
CA ARG A 71 -5.58 6.55 7.24
C ARG A 71 -4.18 6.79 6.71
N PHE A 72 -4.05 7.76 5.83
CA PHE A 72 -2.80 8.26 5.28
C PHE A 72 -2.64 9.71 5.68
N THR A 73 -1.66 10.01 6.51
CA THR A 73 -1.34 11.39 6.90
C THR A 73 0.02 11.76 6.32
N ALA A 74 0.04 12.67 5.36
CA ALA A 74 1.27 13.18 4.75
C ALA A 74 1.78 14.40 5.50
N LEU A 75 3.03 14.33 5.90
CA LEU A 75 3.70 15.33 6.72
C LEU A 75 4.91 15.91 5.98
N LYS A 76 5.09 17.20 6.05
CA LYS A 76 6.28 17.87 5.55
C LYS A 76 6.95 18.63 6.69
N ASP A 77 8.19 18.29 6.92
CA ASP A 77 8.99 19.02 7.89
C ASP A 77 9.36 20.41 7.33
N MET A 78 9.07 21.42 8.10
CA MET A 78 9.48 22.79 7.91
C MET A 78 10.54 23.13 8.97
N LEU A 79 11.30 24.19 8.78
CA LEU A 79 12.40 24.57 9.68
C LEU A 79 12.02 24.65 11.18
N LEU A 80 10.76 24.98 11.49
CA LEU A 80 10.30 25.17 12.86
C LEU A 80 9.01 24.41 13.20
N SER A 81 8.45 23.65 12.26
CA SER A 81 7.18 22.94 12.46
C SER A 81 7.01 21.79 11.46
N THR A 82 6.13 20.85 11.78
CA THR A 82 5.66 19.84 10.83
C THR A 82 4.29 20.24 10.32
N GLN A 83 4.13 20.31 9.00
CA GLN A 83 2.88 20.65 8.35
C GLN A 83 2.21 19.38 7.78
N VAL A 84 0.91 19.25 8.03
CA VAL A 84 0.09 18.24 7.34
C VAL A 84 -0.19 18.73 5.92
N LEU A 85 0.24 17.99 4.92
CA LEU A 85 -0.04 18.28 3.52
C LEU A 85 -1.42 17.77 3.11
N PHE A 86 -1.72 16.55 3.51
CA PHE A 86 -3.05 15.96 3.38
C PHE A 86 -3.27 14.91 4.46
N ASP A 87 -4.53 14.65 4.75
CA ASP A 87 -4.99 13.59 5.62
C ASP A 87 -6.17 12.89 4.95
N LEU A 88 -6.01 11.61 4.67
CA LEU A 88 -6.95 10.82 3.92
C LEU A 88 -7.35 9.59 4.73
N LEU A 89 -8.60 9.55 5.16
CA LEU A 89 -9.18 8.47 5.93
C LEU A 89 -10.20 7.70 5.07
N PHE A 90 -10.07 6.40 5.03
CA PHE A 90 -11.09 5.47 4.54
C PHE A 90 -11.65 4.66 5.70
N THR A 91 -12.97 4.62 5.81
CA THR A 91 -13.67 3.79 6.79
C THR A 91 -14.83 3.09 6.10
N GLY A 92 -14.69 1.77 5.89
CA GLY A 92 -15.66 1.04 5.09
C GLY A 92 -15.74 1.56 3.66
N GLU A 93 -16.90 2.05 3.24
CA GLU A 93 -17.14 2.59 1.90
C GLU A 93 -17.07 4.12 1.82
N THR A 94 -16.68 4.78 2.91
CA THR A 94 -16.61 6.23 3.00
C THR A 94 -15.17 6.73 3.02
N TYR A 95 -14.98 7.97 2.60
CA TYR A 95 -13.71 8.68 2.75
C TYR A 95 -13.90 10.04 3.38
N HIS A 96 -12.85 10.51 4.03
CA HIS A 96 -12.64 11.89 4.45
C HIS A 96 -11.26 12.33 3.96
N LEU A 97 -11.19 13.48 3.33
CA LEU A 97 -9.95 14.05 2.80
C LEU A 97 -9.82 15.49 3.26
N LEU A 98 -8.70 15.80 3.87
CA LEU A 98 -8.21 17.13 4.11
C LEU A 98 -7.00 17.36 3.22
N VAL A 99 -6.95 18.45 2.49
CA VAL A 99 -5.77 18.91 1.74
C VAL A 99 -5.44 20.31 2.16
N ARG A 100 -4.17 20.57 2.43
CA ARG A 100 -3.64 21.92 2.72
C ARG A 100 -2.69 22.33 1.61
N ASP A 101 -3.01 23.42 0.97
CA ASP A 101 -2.17 24.03 -0.06
C ASP A 101 -2.01 25.55 0.19
N ASP A 102 -1.36 26.24 -0.74
CA ASP A 102 -1.14 27.69 -0.65
C ASP A 102 -2.44 28.52 -0.66
N LYS A 103 -3.57 27.91 -1.04
CA LYS A 103 -4.89 28.54 -1.09
C LYS A 103 -5.69 28.32 0.20
N GLY A 104 -5.19 27.50 1.09
CA GLY A 104 -5.82 27.18 2.37
C GLY A 104 -6.13 25.71 2.56
N GLU A 105 -7.14 25.43 3.36
CA GLU A 105 -7.57 24.11 3.74
C GLU A 105 -8.84 23.72 2.99
N GLN A 106 -8.84 22.55 2.38
CA GLN A 106 -9.98 21.98 1.67
C GLN A 106 -10.37 20.65 2.32
N ILE A 107 -11.64 20.53 2.68
CA ILE A 107 -12.21 19.32 3.27
C ILE A 107 -13.21 18.73 2.29
N SER A 108 -13.13 17.43 2.09
CA SER A 108 -14.05 16.66 1.26
C SER A 108 -14.37 15.33 1.91
N GLN A 109 -15.62 14.89 1.73
CA GLN A 109 -16.08 13.59 2.21
C GLN A 109 -17.09 12.98 1.23
N GLY A 110 -17.24 11.66 1.27
CA GLY A 110 -18.18 10.95 0.42
C GLY A 110 -17.92 9.46 0.38
N THR A 111 -18.35 8.81 -0.70
CA THR A 111 -18.08 7.39 -0.92
C THR A 111 -16.76 7.16 -1.62
N VAL A 112 -16.14 6.00 -1.42
CA VAL A 112 -14.91 5.58 -2.13
C VAL A 112 -15.07 5.69 -3.65
N ARG A 113 -16.27 5.41 -4.17
CA ARG A 113 -16.56 5.55 -5.61
C ARG A 113 -16.48 7.01 -6.07
N GLN A 114 -17.05 7.93 -5.30
CA GLN A 114 -16.96 9.38 -5.58
C GLN A 114 -15.52 9.88 -5.49
N PHE A 115 -14.78 9.42 -4.47
CA PHE A 115 -13.35 9.73 -4.33
C PHE A 115 -12.56 9.37 -5.58
N ALA A 116 -12.76 8.18 -6.10
CA ALA A 116 -12.07 7.69 -7.27
C ALA A 116 -12.31 8.53 -8.53
N GLN A 117 -13.49 9.14 -8.64
CA GLN A 117 -13.86 10.02 -9.75
C GLN A 117 -13.31 11.45 -9.56
N ALA A 118 -13.46 12.00 -8.36
CA ALA A 118 -13.11 13.38 -8.05
C ALA A 118 -11.59 13.61 -7.93
N TYR A 119 -10.85 12.61 -7.45
CA TYR A 119 -9.44 12.74 -7.10
C TYR A 119 -8.54 11.73 -7.82
N PRO A 120 -8.34 11.83 -9.14
CA PRO A 120 -7.58 10.84 -9.92
C PRO A 120 -6.13 10.68 -9.44
N THR A 121 -5.50 11.73 -8.92
CA THR A 121 -4.14 11.67 -8.35
C THR A 121 -4.14 10.93 -7.01
N PHE A 122 -5.08 11.26 -6.11
CA PHE A 122 -5.20 10.61 -4.80
C PHE A 122 -5.75 9.18 -4.91
N ARG A 123 -6.46 8.86 -5.98
CA ARG A 123 -6.88 7.48 -6.29
C ARG A 123 -5.70 6.51 -6.23
N THR A 124 -4.53 6.96 -6.66
CA THR A 124 -3.31 6.17 -6.59
C THR A 124 -2.98 5.79 -5.14
N PHE A 125 -3.15 6.67 -4.17
CA PHE A 125 -2.90 6.38 -2.75
C PHE A 125 -3.88 5.35 -2.21
N PHE A 126 -5.17 5.46 -2.53
CA PHE A 126 -6.17 4.47 -2.11
C PHE A 126 -5.82 3.07 -2.61
N VAL A 127 -5.58 2.94 -3.90
CA VAL A 127 -5.25 1.67 -4.53
C VAL A 127 -3.91 1.13 -4.04
N VAL A 128 -2.94 2.01 -3.76
CA VAL A 128 -1.66 1.62 -3.14
C VAL A 128 -1.88 1.15 -1.72
N GLY A 129 -2.75 1.79 -0.93
CA GLY A 129 -3.12 1.33 0.40
C GLY A 129 -3.68 -0.07 0.38
N GLU A 130 -4.70 -0.33 -0.47
CA GLU A 130 -5.25 -1.68 -0.64
C GLU A 130 -4.20 -2.69 -1.14
N ALA A 131 -3.31 -2.28 -2.02
CA ALA A 131 -2.31 -3.14 -2.62
C ALA A 131 -1.03 -3.27 -1.77
N PHE A 132 -0.71 -2.29 -0.92
CA PHE A 132 0.44 -2.34 -0.03
C PHE A 132 0.34 -3.49 0.96
N PHE A 133 -0.87 -3.76 1.43
CA PHE A 133 -1.15 -4.78 2.42
C PHE A 133 -1.31 -6.18 1.85
N LEU A 134 -1.12 -6.38 0.55
CA LEU A 134 -1.14 -7.67 -0.15
C LEU A 134 -2.54 -8.22 -0.51
N PRO A 135 -2.62 -9.07 -1.54
CA PRO A 135 -3.87 -9.69 -1.96
C PRO A 135 -4.43 -10.63 -0.88
N GLY A 136 -5.64 -10.40 -0.46
CA GLY A 136 -6.34 -11.19 0.56
C GLY A 136 -6.58 -10.46 1.87
N PHE A 137 -6.16 -9.20 1.95
CA PHE A 137 -6.21 -8.41 3.15
C PHE A 137 -7.64 -8.03 3.60
N ASP A 138 -8.57 -7.91 2.69
CA ASP A 138 -9.93 -7.46 2.98
C ASP A 138 -10.88 -8.56 3.48
N GLY A 139 -10.46 -9.82 3.48
CA GLY A 139 -11.28 -10.95 3.95
C GLY A 139 -12.63 -11.14 3.25
N GLN A 140 -13.06 -10.17 2.46
CA GLN A 140 -14.35 -10.11 1.77
C GLN A 140 -14.24 -10.32 0.25
N GLY A 141 -13.02 -10.30 -0.29
CA GLY A 141 -12.77 -10.51 -1.71
C GLY A 141 -12.86 -11.98 -2.14
N GLN A 142 -12.99 -12.19 -3.44
CA GLN A 142 -12.85 -13.55 -3.99
C GLN A 142 -11.43 -14.05 -3.68
N PRO A 143 -11.28 -15.33 -3.26
CA PRO A 143 -9.97 -15.89 -2.98
C PRO A 143 -9.06 -15.69 -4.20
N PRO A 144 -7.80 -15.34 -3.95
CA PRO A 144 -6.84 -15.11 -5.02
C PRO A 144 -6.69 -16.38 -5.87
N ARG A 145 -6.64 -16.21 -7.20
CA ARG A 145 -6.48 -17.35 -8.14
C ARG A 145 -5.15 -17.23 -8.84
N PHE A 146 -4.33 -18.27 -8.71
CA PHE A 146 -3.12 -18.40 -9.51
C PHE A 146 -3.43 -18.90 -10.92
N ASN A 147 -2.63 -18.44 -11.89
CA ASN A 147 -2.58 -19.09 -13.20
C ASN A 147 -1.92 -20.48 -13.09
N ALA A 148 -2.05 -21.29 -14.13
CA ALA A 148 -1.49 -22.65 -14.17
C ALA A 148 0.03 -22.69 -13.90
N ALA A 149 0.78 -21.67 -14.33
CA ALA A 149 2.22 -21.55 -14.07
C ALA A 149 2.56 -21.11 -12.63
N GLY A 150 1.57 -20.76 -11.80
CA GLY A 150 1.76 -20.38 -10.41
C GLY A 150 2.54 -19.07 -10.17
N SER A 151 2.76 -18.27 -11.21
CA SER A 151 3.52 -17.02 -11.16
C SER A 151 2.66 -15.77 -11.18
N ARG A 152 1.39 -15.89 -11.55
CA ARG A 152 0.44 -14.79 -11.65
C ARG A 152 -0.77 -15.03 -10.79
N LEU A 153 -1.04 -14.09 -9.93
CA LEU A 153 -2.21 -14.05 -9.06
C LEU A 153 -3.17 -12.99 -9.58
N ILE A 154 -4.45 -13.30 -9.61
CA ILE A 154 -5.51 -12.37 -10.02
C ILE A 154 -6.48 -12.23 -8.87
N THR A 155 -6.74 -10.97 -8.47
CA THR A 155 -7.71 -10.63 -7.43
C THR A 155 -8.57 -9.46 -7.90
N ARG A 156 -9.68 -9.25 -7.23
CA ARG A 156 -10.44 -8.01 -7.30
C ARG A 156 -10.33 -7.33 -5.94
N LEU A 157 -9.82 -6.11 -5.93
CA LEU A 157 -9.74 -5.30 -4.73
C LEU A 157 -11.12 -4.83 -4.30
N ARG A 158 -11.25 -4.38 -3.06
CA ARG A 158 -12.48 -3.87 -2.47
C ARG A 158 -13.07 -2.69 -3.25
N SER A 159 -12.21 -1.83 -3.76
CA SER A 159 -12.56 -0.75 -4.69
C SER A 159 -13.14 -1.21 -6.03
N GLY A 160 -13.25 -2.53 -6.28
CA GLY A 160 -13.63 -3.10 -7.55
C GLY A 160 -12.49 -3.17 -8.59
N VAL A 161 -11.32 -2.64 -8.25
CA VAL A 161 -10.14 -2.65 -9.11
C VAL A 161 -9.67 -4.09 -9.34
N ARG A 162 -9.41 -4.43 -10.60
CA ARG A 162 -8.78 -5.71 -10.96
C ARG A 162 -7.28 -5.61 -10.76
N ALA A 163 -6.75 -6.47 -9.91
CA ALA A 163 -5.33 -6.56 -9.63
C ALA A 163 -4.74 -7.83 -10.25
N ARG A 164 -3.63 -7.68 -10.96
CA ARG A 164 -2.77 -8.78 -11.42
C ARG A 164 -1.42 -8.65 -10.76
N TRP A 165 -1.04 -9.67 -10.03
CA TRP A 165 0.18 -9.73 -9.26
C TRP A 165 1.16 -10.70 -9.91
N LEU A 166 2.44 -10.37 -9.87
CA LEU A 166 3.53 -11.26 -10.23
C LEU A 166 4.27 -11.64 -8.97
N SER A 167 4.44 -12.93 -8.74
CA SER A 167 5.23 -13.46 -7.62
C SER A 167 6.46 -14.19 -8.12
N ARG A 168 7.48 -14.24 -7.28
CA ARG A 168 8.61 -15.15 -7.48
C ARG A 168 8.13 -16.59 -7.27
N PRO A 169 8.50 -17.54 -8.15
CA PRO A 169 8.03 -18.91 -8.02
C PRO A 169 8.56 -19.64 -6.78
N ASP A 170 9.74 -19.26 -6.33
CA ASP A 170 10.51 -19.87 -5.24
C ASP A 170 10.13 -19.37 -3.85
N THR A 171 9.80 -18.09 -3.72
CA THR A 171 9.50 -17.44 -2.43
C THR A 171 8.05 -16.98 -2.31
N LEU A 172 7.30 -16.94 -3.40
CA LEU A 172 5.97 -16.31 -3.53
C LEU A 172 5.97 -14.83 -3.09
N GLU A 173 7.12 -14.17 -3.12
CA GLU A 173 7.19 -12.72 -2.96
C GLU A 173 6.50 -12.03 -4.11
N ILE A 174 5.60 -11.12 -3.81
CA ILE A 174 4.99 -10.27 -4.83
C ILE A 174 6.04 -9.27 -5.30
N THR A 175 6.45 -9.33 -6.54
CA THR A 175 7.44 -8.40 -7.11
C THR A 175 6.80 -7.23 -7.84
N GLN A 176 5.62 -7.45 -8.42
CA GLN A 176 4.91 -6.44 -9.17
C GLN A 176 3.40 -6.60 -9.03
N ALA A 177 2.68 -5.49 -9.14
CA ALA A 177 1.24 -5.49 -9.38
C ALA A 177 0.92 -4.60 -10.58
N CYS A 178 -0.06 -5.03 -11.36
CA CYS A 178 -0.71 -4.21 -12.36
C CYS A 178 -2.19 -4.09 -11.96
N LEU A 179 -2.57 -2.91 -11.54
CA LEU A 179 -3.92 -2.59 -11.12
C LEU A 179 -4.64 -1.95 -12.30
N THR A 180 -5.81 -2.44 -12.61
CA THR A 180 -6.60 -1.96 -13.74
C THR A 180 -7.91 -1.41 -13.19
N TRP A 181 -8.04 -0.12 -13.25
CA TRP A 181 -9.29 0.57 -12.97
C TRP A 181 -10.07 0.71 -14.27
N GLN A 182 -11.30 0.26 -14.28
CA GLN A 182 -12.20 0.44 -15.39
C GLN A 182 -13.20 1.54 -15.02
N THR A 183 -13.09 2.68 -15.68
CA THR A 183 -14.15 3.70 -15.70
C THR A 183 -15.02 3.48 -16.92
N GLU A 184 -16.12 4.21 -17.06
CA GLU A 184 -16.99 4.16 -18.25
C GLU A 184 -16.24 4.58 -19.51
N GLU A 185 -15.22 5.43 -19.38
CA GLU A 185 -14.49 6.02 -20.50
C GLU A 185 -13.12 5.40 -20.74
N GLU A 186 -12.47 4.79 -19.74
CA GLU A 186 -11.07 4.40 -19.88
C GLU A 186 -10.63 3.28 -18.92
N ILE A 187 -9.65 2.51 -19.39
CA ILE A 187 -8.91 1.55 -18.58
C ILE A 187 -7.58 2.18 -18.15
N VAL A 188 -7.43 2.47 -16.86
CA VAL A 188 -6.21 3.07 -16.31
C VAL A 188 -5.32 2.01 -15.66
N PRO A 189 -4.16 1.67 -16.24
CA PRO A 189 -3.22 0.76 -15.62
C PRO A 189 -2.29 1.51 -14.66
N LEU A 190 -2.30 1.10 -13.41
CA LEU A 190 -1.33 1.49 -12.39
C LEU A 190 -0.34 0.35 -12.18
N ARG A 191 0.96 0.65 -12.13
CA ARG A 191 1.99 -0.35 -11.90
C ARG A 191 2.66 -0.11 -10.56
N LEU A 192 2.76 -1.18 -9.77
CA LEU A 192 3.49 -1.22 -8.52
C LEU A 192 4.66 -2.20 -8.64
N ARG A 193 5.76 -1.85 -7.99
CA ARG A 193 6.91 -2.73 -7.80
C ARG A 193 7.24 -2.79 -6.33
N TYR A 194 7.43 -4.01 -5.82
CA TYR A 194 7.71 -4.31 -4.43
C TYR A 194 9.12 -4.87 -4.32
N GLU A 195 9.89 -4.32 -3.37
CA GLU A 195 11.29 -4.67 -3.17
C GLU A 195 11.65 -4.63 -1.69
N ASP A 196 12.81 -5.18 -1.34
CA ASP A 196 13.38 -5.14 0.01
C ASP A 196 12.40 -5.71 1.05
N TYR A 197 11.99 -6.96 0.82
CA TYR A 197 11.12 -7.66 1.76
C TYR A 197 11.85 -7.99 3.05
N ARG A 198 11.22 -7.72 4.19
CA ARG A 198 11.74 -8.00 5.53
C ARG A 198 10.71 -8.69 6.39
N HIS A 199 11.20 -9.54 7.29
CA HIS A 199 10.38 -10.10 8.36
C HIS A 199 10.16 -9.04 9.44
N VAL A 200 8.90 -8.86 9.82
CA VAL A 200 8.48 -8.07 10.97
C VAL A 200 7.53 -8.97 11.75
N GLU A 201 8.01 -9.51 12.86
CA GLU A 201 7.32 -10.55 13.63
C GLU A 201 6.96 -11.77 12.75
N ALA A 202 5.68 -12.11 12.62
CA ALA A 202 5.18 -13.20 11.78
C ALA A 202 4.90 -12.78 10.33
N TYR A 203 5.11 -11.50 9.99
CA TYR A 203 4.72 -10.92 8.71
C TYR A 203 5.93 -10.65 7.81
N TYR A 204 5.68 -10.67 6.51
CA TYR A 204 6.71 -10.44 5.50
C TYR A 204 6.32 -9.24 4.64
N ILE A 205 6.96 -8.10 4.86
CA ILE A 205 6.54 -6.77 4.38
C ILE A 205 7.56 -6.20 3.39
N PRO A 206 7.13 -5.63 2.26
CA PRO A 206 8.00 -4.91 1.36
C PRO A 206 8.38 -3.55 1.98
N TYR A 207 9.68 -3.30 2.11
CA TYR A 207 10.20 -2.03 2.65
C TYR A 207 10.37 -0.95 1.59
N ARG A 208 10.24 -1.31 0.31
CA ARG A 208 10.25 -0.35 -0.78
C ARG A 208 9.12 -0.67 -1.77
N VAL A 209 8.31 0.34 -2.04
CA VAL A 209 7.24 0.24 -3.05
C VAL A 209 7.38 1.40 -4.03
N THR A 210 7.41 1.09 -5.31
CA THR A 210 7.40 2.10 -6.40
C THR A 210 6.09 2.01 -7.13
N VAL A 211 5.43 3.15 -7.30
CA VAL A 211 4.17 3.31 -8.02
C VAL A 211 4.41 4.11 -9.29
N ARG A 212 3.81 3.70 -10.40
CA ARG A 212 3.86 4.44 -11.67
C ARG A 212 2.48 4.50 -12.30
N ASP A 213 2.01 5.72 -12.50
CA ASP A 213 0.87 6.05 -13.37
C ASP A 213 1.39 6.79 -14.60
N ARG A 214 1.41 6.10 -15.74
CA ARG A 214 1.94 6.68 -16.98
C ARG A 214 1.05 7.79 -17.54
N ARG A 215 -0.23 7.73 -17.31
CA ARG A 215 -1.20 8.71 -17.81
C ARG A 215 -1.01 10.07 -17.14
N LEU A 216 -0.83 10.06 -15.82
CA LEU A 216 -0.61 11.28 -15.05
C LEU A 216 0.86 11.73 -15.07
N GLY A 217 1.77 10.97 -15.69
CA GLY A 217 3.20 11.22 -15.56
C GLY A 217 3.67 11.14 -14.11
N PHE A 218 2.97 10.33 -13.29
CA PHE A 218 3.23 10.20 -11.87
C PHE A 218 4.11 9.00 -11.57
N THR A 219 5.11 9.23 -10.75
CA THR A 219 5.91 8.17 -10.13
C THR A 219 6.12 8.52 -8.66
N ALA A 220 5.91 7.57 -7.78
CA ALA A 220 6.26 7.71 -6.37
C ALA A 220 7.03 6.49 -5.89
N GLN A 221 7.96 6.70 -4.97
CA GLN A 221 8.66 5.66 -4.25
C GLN A 221 8.46 5.90 -2.76
N SER A 222 8.00 4.88 -2.05
CA SER A 222 7.93 4.85 -0.59
C SER A 222 8.96 3.89 -0.04
N VAL A 223 9.62 4.30 1.04
CA VAL A 223 10.56 3.49 1.82
C VAL A 223 10.09 3.48 3.27
N VAL A 224 9.92 2.28 3.84
CA VAL A 224 9.50 2.12 5.23
C VAL A 224 10.63 2.57 6.16
N LYS A 225 10.35 3.53 7.04
CA LYS A 225 11.24 3.97 8.13
C LYS A 225 11.03 3.12 9.37
N SER A 226 9.75 2.92 9.74
CA SER A 226 9.33 2.08 10.84
C SER A 226 8.00 1.43 10.54
N VAL A 227 7.74 0.28 11.17
CA VAL A 227 6.45 -0.42 11.10
C VAL A 227 6.20 -1.15 12.40
N GLU A 228 4.99 -1.05 12.90
CA GLU A 228 4.46 -1.75 14.06
C GLU A 228 3.23 -2.54 13.63
N ILE A 229 3.14 -3.79 14.04
CA ILE A 229 2.07 -4.70 13.64
C ILE A 229 1.35 -5.20 14.88
N ASN A 230 0.02 -5.22 14.82
CA ASN A 230 -0.86 -5.68 15.91
C ASN A 230 -0.62 -4.94 17.24
N ALA A 231 0.08 -3.80 17.19
CA ALA A 231 0.21 -2.90 18.32
C ALA A 231 -1.07 -2.08 18.53
N PRO A 232 -1.37 -1.64 19.76
CA PRO A 232 -2.46 -0.71 19.99
C PRO A 232 -2.25 0.57 19.18
N LEU A 233 -3.27 0.98 18.46
CA LEU A 233 -3.25 2.26 17.74
C LEU A 233 -3.39 3.42 18.74
N ALA A 234 -2.80 4.56 18.41
CA ALA A 234 -2.97 5.76 19.20
C ALA A 234 -4.47 6.12 19.32
N PRO A 235 -4.93 6.62 20.48
CA PRO A 235 -6.28 7.16 20.61
C PRO A 235 -6.55 8.19 19.51
N GLY A 236 -7.71 8.10 18.87
CA GLY A 236 -8.06 9.00 17.76
C GLY A 236 -7.37 8.70 16.43
N ALA A 237 -6.69 7.56 16.27
CA ALA A 237 -6.02 7.19 15.00
C ALA A 237 -6.92 7.28 13.77
N PHE A 238 -8.24 7.12 13.96
CA PHE A 238 -9.25 7.22 12.90
C PHE A 238 -10.27 8.34 13.14
N ASP A 239 -10.04 9.22 14.13
CA ASP A 239 -10.86 10.40 14.31
C ASP A 239 -10.43 11.45 13.28
N PHE A 240 -11.30 11.73 12.34
CA PHE A 240 -11.06 12.81 11.38
C PHE A 240 -11.43 14.13 12.07
N MET A 241 -10.41 14.87 12.47
CA MET A 241 -10.59 16.23 12.99
C MET A 241 -10.24 17.21 11.87
N PRO A 242 -11.21 18.00 11.40
CA PRO A 242 -10.97 19.06 10.43
C PRO A 242 -10.15 20.19 11.03
#